data_7fac3b2b500eb486e55d30428660fe06
#
_entry.id   7fac3b2b500eb486e55d30428660fe06
#
_cell.length_a   1.000
_cell.length_b   1.000
_cell.length_c   1.000
_cell.angle_alpha   90.00
_cell.angle_beta   90.00
_cell.angle_gamma   90.00
#
_symmetry.space_group_name_H-M   'P 1'
#
loop_
_entity.id
_entity.type
_entity.pdbx_description
1 polymer ?
#
loop_
_entity_poly.entity_id
_entity_poly.type
_entity_poly.pdbx_seq_one_letter_code
_entity_poly.pdbx_strand_id
1 'polypeptide(L)'
;KANITDSEKLSRYGKQAEIAIEKYGGRFLVRGGRHETKEGANYSRNVVVEFDSYDKALTAYESEEYKKALQLLEGGADRMYAVVEGYE
;
A
#
# COMPACT_ATOMS: atom_id res chain seq x y z
N LYS A 1 -6.37 -0.22 0.52
CA LYS A 1 -7.44 -1.15 0.13
C LYS A 1 -7.46 -1.33 -1.38
N ALA A 2 -7.62 -2.54 -1.82
CA ALA A 2 -7.60 -2.80 -3.25
C ALA A 2 -8.49 -3.96 -3.65
N ASN A 3 -8.99 -3.89 -4.88
CA ASN A 3 -9.56 -5.02 -5.60
C ASN A 3 -8.60 -5.34 -6.74
N ILE A 4 -8.04 -6.56 -6.72
CA ILE A 4 -6.96 -6.96 -7.61
C ILE A 4 -7.55 -7.59 -8.88
N THR A 5 -7.11 -7.11 -10.05
CA THR A 5 -7.53 -7.66 -11.34
C THR A 5 -6.40 -8.37 -12.08
N ASP A 6 -5.15 -8.21 -11.62
CA ASP A 6 -3.99 -8.86 -12.22
C ASP A 6 -3.00 -9.24 -11.12
N SER A 7 -2.96 -10.52 -10.76
CA SER A 7 -2.14 -11.01 -9.65
C SER A 7 -0.65 -10.99 -9.95
N GLU A 8 -0.23 -11.11 -11.21
CA GLU A 8 1.19 -11.00 -11.58
C GLU A 8 1.69 -9.58 -11.39
N LYS A 9 0.90 -8.59 -11.79
CA LYS A 9 1.23 -7.17 -11.57
C LYS A 9 1.31 -6.89 -10.09
N LEU A 10 0.38 -7.42 -9.29
CA LEU A 10 0.41 -7.26 -7.85
C LEU A 10 1.69 -7.83 -7.25
N SER A 11 2.12 -9.01 -7.70
CA SER A 11 3.33 -9.64 -7.19
C SER A 11 4.57 -8.78 -7.45
N ARG A 12 4.71 -8.28 -8.69
CA ARG A 12 5.83 -7.40 -9.05
C ARG A 12 5.77 -6.07 -8.28
N TYR A 13 4.57 -5.49 -8.20
CA TYR A 13 4.35 -4.29 -7.40
C TYR A 13 4.76 -4.51 -5.95
N GLY A 14 4.34 -5.62 -5.36
CA GLY A 14 4.59 -5.91 -3.95
C GLY A 14 6.07 -5.94 -3.60
N LYS A 15 6.88 -6.54 -4.46
CA LYS A 15 8.33 -6.60 -4.24
C LYS A 15 8.96 -5.20 -4.29
N GLN A 16 8.58 -4.39 -5.28
CA GLN A 16 9.11 -3.04 -5.43
C GLN A 16 8.59 -2.11 -4.34
N ALA A 17 7.32 -2.23 -3.98
CA ALA A 17 6.72 -1.43 -2.91
C ALA A 17 7.40 -1.72 -1.57
N GLU A 18 7.72 -2.98 -1.29
CA GLU A 18 8.42 -3.37 -0.07
C GLU A 18 9.78 -2.68 0.04
N ILE A 19 10.53 -2.61 -1.06
CA ILE A 19 11.81 -1.89 -1.11
C ILE A 19 11.60 -0.43 -0.74
N ALA A 20 10.61 0.23 -1.33
CA ALA A 20 10.32 1.64 -1.05
C ALA A 20 9.91 1.85 0.40
N ILE A 21 9.01 1.03 0.90
CA ILE A 21 8.48 1.15 2.26
C ILE A 21 9.59 0.95 3.29
N GLU A 22 10.42 -0.07 3.13
CA GLU A 22 11.51 -0.34 4.06
C GLU A 22 12.57 0.75 4.04
N LYS A 23 12.87 1.30 2.86
CA LYS A 23 13.86 2.38 2.72
C LYS A 23 13.48 3.60 3.57
N TYR A 24 12.19 3.89 3.69
CA TYR A 24 11.70 5.04 4.44
C TYR A 24 11.20 4.69 5.84
N GLY A 25 11.53 3.50 6.32
CA GLY A 25 11.27 3.09 7.70
C GLY A 25 9.86 2.61 7.97
N GLY A 26 9.13 2.22 6.94
CA GLY A 26 7.77 1.70 7.11
C GLY A 26 7.75 0.26 7.60
N ARG A 27 6.68 -0.09 8.32
CA ARG A 27 6.43 -1.43 8.83
C ARG A 27 5.05 -1.88 8.40
N PHE A 28 4.94 -3.07 7.84
CA PHE A 28 3.62 -3.64 7.52
C PHE A 28 2.93 -4.10 8.80
N LEU A 29 1.77 -3.55 9.10
CA LEU A 29 0.93 -3.98 10.21
C LEU A 29 -0.13 -4.97 9.72
N VAL A 30 -0.64 -4.77 8.51
CA VAL A 30 -1.57 -5.68 7.83
C VAL A 30 -1.13 -5.78 6.38
N ARG A 31 -1.04 -7.00 5.87
CA ARG A 31 -0.65 -7.21 4.49
C ARG A 31 -1.47 -8.35 3.89
N GLY A 32 -2.71 -8.04 3.53
CA GLY A 32 -3.62 -8.99 2.92
C GLY A 32 -4.19 -10.04 3.87
N GLY A 33 -4.25 -9.75 5.16
CA GLY A 33 -4.81 -10.67 6.15
C GLY A 33 -6.33 -10.78 6.07
N ARG A 34 -6.89 -11.65 6.90
CA ARG A 34 -8.34 -11.81 7.00
C ARG A 34 -8.99 -10.49 7.37
N HIS A 35 -10.14 -10.26 6.79
CA HIS A 35 -10.91 -9.05 7.08
C HIS A 35 -12.40 -9.31 6.87
N GLU A 36 -13.22 -8.44 7.43
CA GLU A 36 -14.65 -8.46 7.26
C GLU A 36 -15.13 -7.02 7.15
N THR A 37 -15.68 -6.66 5.99
CA THR A 37 -16.17 -5.31 5.76
C THR A 37 -17.54 -5.15 6.41
N LYS A 38 -17.68 -4.21 7.34
CA LYS A 38 -18.93 -3.95 8.06
C LYS A 38 -19.78 -2.89 7.39
N GLU A 39 -19.14 -1.87 6.84
CA GLU A 39 -19.81 -0.75 6.17
C GLU A 39 -18.94 -0.23 5.04
N GLY A 40 -19.57 0.27 4.01
CA GLY A 40 -18.88 0.86 2.88
C GLY A 40 -18.48 -0.15 1.80
N ALA A 41 -17.66 0.30 0.88
CA ALA A 41 -17.23 -0.53 -0.24
C ALA A 41 -16.36 -1.70 0.23
N ASN A 42 -16.57 -2.86 -0.36
CA ASN A 42 -15.79 -4.05 -0.04
C ASN A 42 -14.56 -4.13 -0.93
N TYR A 43 -13.38 -4.12 -0.31
CA TYR A 43 -12.12 -4.36 -1.01
C TYR A 43 -11.59 -5.71 -0.58
N SER A 44 -11.16 -6.52 -1.54
CA SER A 44 -10.70 -7.89 -1.28
C SER A 44 -9.35 -7.94 -0.56
N ARG A 45 -8.56 -6.87 -0.65
CA ARG A 45 -7.23 -6.83 -0.02
C ARG A 45 -7.05 -5.53 0.75
N ASN A 46 -6.62 -5.66 1.99
CA ASN A 46 -6.33 -4.52 2.85
C ASN A 46 -4.88 -4.58 3.30
N VAL A 47 -4.19 -3.43 3.25
CA VAL A 47 -2.80 -3.29 3.68
C VAL A 47 -2.72 -2.06 4.56
N VAL A 48 -2.03 -2.18 5.69
CA VAL A 48 -1.75 -1.04 6.58
C VAL A 48 -0.25 -1.02 6.83
N VAL A 49 0.35 0.14 6.63
CA VAL A 49 1.77 0.38 6.87
C VAL A 49 1.90 1.53 7.85
N GLU A 50 2.78 1.36 8.82
CA GLU A 50 3.10 2.42 9.78
C GLU A 50 4.47 3.01 9.50
N PHE A 51 4.54 4.33 9.52
CA PHE A 51 5.80 5.08 9.46
C PHE A 51 5.97 5.89 10.73
N ASP A 52 7.20 6.33 11.01
CA ASP A 52 7.49 7.10 12.23
C ASP A 52 6.80 8.45 12.27
N SER A 53 6.45 9.01 11.10
CA SER A 53 5.74 10.28 11.02
C SER A 53 4.88 10.34 9.76
N TYR A 54 3.91 11.24 9.80
CA TYR A 54 3.06 11.55 8.65
C TYR A 54 3.93 11.98 7.45
N ASP A 55 4.91 12.83 7.69
CA ASP A 55 5.79 13.33 6.61
C ASP A 55 6.62 12.21 5.98
N LYS A 56 7.10 11.26 6.77
CA LYS A 56 7.84 10.11 6.25
C LYS A 56 6.96 9.22 5.37
N ALA A 57 5.70 9.04 5.77
CA ALA A 57 4.75 8.28 4.97
C ALA A 57 4.51 8.94 3.61
N LEU A 58 4.33 10.26 3.59
CA LEU A 58 4.17 11.01 2.35
C LEU A 58 5.41 10.92 1.48
N THR A 59 6.60 11.07 2.07
CA THR A 59 7.86 10.97 1.35
C THR A 59 8.02 9.60 0.70
N ALA A 60 7.67 8.54 1.40
CA ALA A 60 7.73 7.18 0.86
C ALA A 60 6.82 7.03 -0.37
N TYR A 61 5.60 7.54 -0.30
CA TYR A 61 4.66 7.47 -1.41
C TYR A 61 5.16 8.25 -2.63
N GLU A 62 5.80 9.39 -2.40
CA GLU A 62 6.29 10.28 -3.46
C GLU A 62 7.67 9.89 -3.98
N SER A 63 8.29 8.86 -3.41
CA SER A 63 9.65 8.45 -3.77
C SER A 63 9.74 7.84 -5.18
N GLU A 64 10.93 7.91 -5.77
CA GLU A 64 11.19 7.27 -7.07
C GLU A 64 11.00 5.76 -6.98
N GLU A 65 11.40 5.15 -5.87
CA GLU A 65 11.23 3.71 -5.63
C GLU A 65 9.76 3.31 -5.68
N TYR A 66 8.89 4.10 -5.04
CA TYR A 66 7.46 3.79 -5.04
C TYR A 66 6.79 4.10 -6.39
N LYS A 67 7.25 5.13 -7.10
CA LYS A 67 6.77 5.43 -8.44
C LYS A 67 7.01 4.24 -9.39
N LYS A 68 8.16 3.58 -9.26
CA LYS A 68 8.44 2.35 -10.02
C LYS A 68 7.42 1.26 -9.68
N ALA A 69 7.06 1.13 -8.40
CA ALA A 69 6.05 0.16 -7.97
C ALA A 69 4.69 0.46 -8.63
N LEU A 70 4.29 1.72 -8.63
CA LEU A 70 3.01 2.12 -9.24
C LEU A 70 2.96 1.79 -10.72
N GLN A 71 4.05 1.97 -11.44
CA GLN A 71 4.13 1.62 -12.86
C GLN A 71 3.91 0.12 -13.07
N LEU A 72 4.46 -0.71 -12.19
CA LEU A 72 4.30 -2.16 -12.27
C LEU A 72 2.85 -2.60 -12.01
N LEU A 73 2.11 -1.83 -11.22
CA LEU A 73 0.73 -2.17 -10.85
C LEU A 73 -0.30 -1.60 -11.84
N GLU A 74 0.08 -0.65 -12.68
CA GLU A 74 -0.85 0.08 -13.55
C GLU A 74 -1.82 -0.86 -14.29
N GLY A 75 -3.13 -0.60 -14.11
CA GLY A 75 -4.18 -1.43 -14.70
C GLY A 75 -4.43 -2.75 -13.98
N GLY A 76 -3.70 -3.05 -12.89
CA GLY A 76 -3.81 -4.34 -12.20
C GLY A 76 -4.64 -4.32 -10.93
N ALA A 77 -5.16 -3.18 -10.53
CA ALA A 77 -5.97 -3.08 -9.31
C ALA A 77 -6.82 -1.81 -9.31
N ASP A 78 -7.96 -1.89 -8.63
CA ASP A 78 -8.77 -0.74 -8.25
C ASP A 78 -8.48 -0.48 -6.77
N ARG A 79 -7.93 0.70 -6.44
CA ARG A 79 -7.42 0.95 -5.10
C ARG A 79 -7.95 2.22 -4.48
N MET A 80 -8.09 2.17 -3.15
CA MET A 80 -8.19 3.35 -2.31
C MET A 80 -6.92 3.42 -1.48
N TYR A 81 -6.21 4.55 -1.55
CA TYR A 81 -4.94 4.76 -0.84
C TYR A 81 -5.03 6.08 -0.08
N ALA A 82 -4.69 6.06 1.19
CA ALA A 82 -4.71 7.26 2.00
C ALA A 82 -3.54 7.26 2.97
N VAL A 83 -3.04 8.44 3.27
CA VAL A 83 -2.04 8.65 4.32
C VAL A 83 -2.73 9.43 5.43
N VAL A 84 -2.66 8.92 6.65
CA VAL A 84 -3.40 9.45 7.79
C VAL A 84 -2.44 9.64 8.96
N GLU A 85 -2.52 10.81 9.61
CA GLU A 85 -1.70 11.05 10.80
C GLU A 85 -2.22 10.22 11.97
N GLY A 86 -1.28 9.61 12.72
CA GLY A 86 -1.63 8.76 13.84
C GLY A 86 -2.21 9.54 15.01
N TYR A 87 -3.03 8.87 15.79
CA TYR A 87 -3.59 9.40 17.02
C TYR A 87 -2.57 9.24 18.15
N GLU A 88 -2.37 10.28 18.95
CA GLU A 88 -1.48 10.26 20.11
C GLU A 88 -2.24 10.20 21.41
#